data_c40399acd33d529c9cfc5439aa924a29
#
_entry.id   c40399acd33d529c9cfc5439aa924a29
#
_cell.length_a   1.000
_cell.length_b   1.000
_cell.length_c   1.000
_cell.angle_alpha   90.00
_cell.angle_beta   90.00
_cell.angle_gamma   90.00
#
_symmetry.space_group_name_H-M   'P 1'
#
loop_
_entity.id
_entity.type
_entity.pdbx_description
1 polymer ?
#
loop_
_entity_poly.entity_id
_entity_poly.type
_entity_poly.pdbx_seq_one_letter_code
_entity_poly.pdbx_strand_id
1 'polypeptide(L)'
;MGLRAAIIGAGQTRFGAVPDGPRALLRTSVDRAVASVDRGLDRDRIGAAFLATLGFGGWQIGNAAALFAEEAGIPGVAAVRIENACASGGFALQAAVAAIASGATELALVAGLEKMTDVSSARRRYWLGVSGDTEWERQAGLTFAGVYGLIASRYLALHAVPPEALAEVAVKNHANGALNPNAHFQKEISREAALAAPRVADPLGLYDCCPVSDGAATVLLASAETARRYTDTPVYIDGLGAASDHLAVQERPEPTRFEASRRAADAAFRAADCRPSDLSFAEL
;
A
#
# COMPACT_ATOMS: atom_id res chain seq x y z
N MET A 1 -26.95 0.45 1.70
CA MET A 1 -26.65 -0.85 1.08
C MET A 1 -25.16 -1.08 1.34
N GLY A 2 -24.80 -1.99 2.25
CA GLY A 2 -23.39 -2.25 2.62
C GLY A 2 -22.59 -2.75 1.41
N LEU A 3 -21.27 -2.53 1.45
CA LEU A 3 -20.35 -3.08 0.46
C LEU A 3 -20.47 -4.62 0.47
N ARG A 4 -20.75 -5.21 -0.70
CA ARG A 4 -21.10 -6.64 -0.81
C ARG A 4 -19.90 -7.51 -1.14
N ALA A 5 -18.74 -7.28 -0.51
CA ALA A 5 -17.53 -8.05 -0.74
C ALA A 5 -16.87 -8.48 0.56
N ALA A 6 -16.15 -9.60 0.49
CA ALA A 6 -15.34 -10.10 1.59
C ALA A 6 -14.00 -10.64 1.07
N ILE A 7 -12.94 -10.49 1.85
CA ILE A 7 -11.67 -11.15 1.62
C ILE A 7 -11.81 -12.59 2.10
N ILE A 8 -11.46 -13.53 1.22
CA ILE A 8 -11.55 -14.97 1.44
C ILE A 8 -10.18 -15.65 1.49
N GLY A 9 -9.13 -14.96 1.07
CA GLY A 9 -7.75 -15.42 1.12
C GLY A 9 -6.78 -14.28 0.95
N ALA A 10 -5.60 -14.41 1.55
CA ALA A 10 -4.53 -13.42 1.48
C ALA A 10 -3.15 -14.09 1.47
N GLY A 11 -2.20 -13.48 0.76
CA GLY A 11 -0.83 -13.96 0.70
C GLY A 11 0.14 -12.81 0.45
N GLN A 12 1.31 -12.89 1.05
CA GLN A 12 2.36 -11.90 0.84
C GLN A 12 3.73 -12.57 0.82
N THR A 13 4.69 -11.94 0.16
CA THR A 13 6.10 -12.32 0.25
C THR A 13 6.74 -11.70 1.48
N ARG A 14 7.98 -12.08 1.78
CA ARG A 14 8.82 -11.25 2.64
C ARG A 14 9.11 -9.94 1.92
N PHE A 15 9.15 -8.84 2.67
CA PHE A 15 9.56 -7.53 2.18
C PHE A 15 11.03 -7.27 2.50
N GLY A 16 11.74 -6.61 1.59
CA GLY A 16 13.16 -6.30 1.78
C GLY A 16 13.91 -6.13 0.46
N ALA A 17 15.23 -6.16 0.51
CA ALA A 17 16.07 -6.36 -0.67
C ALA A 17 16.11 -7.86 -0.97
N VAL A 18 15.26 -8.32 -1.89
CA VAL A 18 15.13 -9.75 -2.22
C VAL A 18 15.68 -10.05 -3.62
N PRO A 19 16.29 -11.23 -3.85
CA PRO A 19 16.86 -11.59 -5.14
C PRO A 19 15.80 -11.92 -6.19
N ASP A 20 14.57 -12.24 -5.76
CA ASP A 20 13.49 -12.64 -6.64
C ASP A 20 13.05 -11.51 -7.56
N GLY A 21 12.84 -11.83 -8.83
CA GLY A 21 12.30 -10.90 -9.81
C GLY A 21 10.78 -10.69 -9.67
N PRO A 22 10.22 -9.69 -10.38
CA PRO A 22 8.80 -9.34 -10.28
C PRO A 22 7.85 -10.52 -10.51
N ARG A 23 8.15 -11.39 -11.48
CA ARG A 23 7.33 -12.58 -11.80
C ARG A 23 7.26 -13.56 -10.62
N ALA A 24 8.40 -13.86 -10.01
CA ALA A 24 8.46 -14.78 -8.88
C ALA A 24 7.73 -14.22 -7.65
N LEU A 25 7.88 -12.92 -7.38
CA LEU A 25 7.18 -12.26 -6.28
C LEU A 25 5.66 -12.30 -6.47
N LEU A 26 5.16 -11.98 -7.68
CA LEU A 26 3.73 -12.08 -7.99
C LEU A 26 3.22 -13.50 -7.79
N ARG A 27 3.87 -14.49 -8.44
CA ARG A 27 3.47 -15.90 -8.33
C ARG A 27 3.42 -16.36 -6.87
N THR A 28 4.47 -16.08 -6.10
CA THR A 28 4.54 -16.46 -4.68
C THR A 28 3.41 -15.86 -3.86
N SER A 29 3.09 -14.58 -4.05
CA SER A 29 2.02 -13.92 -3.29
C SER A 29 0.64 -14.47 -3.67
N VAL A 30 0.41 -14.73 -4.96
CA VAL A 30 -0.83 -15.32 -5.46
C VAL A 30 -1.00 -16.77 -4.95
N ASP A 31 0.04 -17.59 -5.06
CA ASP A 31 -0.01 -18.99 -4.60
C ASP A 31 -0.31 -19.07 -3.11
N ARG A 32 0.29 -18.19 -2.30
CA ARG A 32 0.00 -18.08 -0.87
C ARG A 32 -1.44 -17.62 -0.60
N ALA A 33 -1.95 -16.66 -1.38
CA ALA A 33 -3.33 -16.21 -1.24
C ALA A 33 -4.32 -17.34 -1.58
N VAL A 34 -4.08 -18.07 -2.66
CA VAL A 34 -4.92 -19.23 -3.05
C VAL A 34 -4.84 -20.35 -2.00
N ALA A 35 -3.64 -20.64 -1.51
CA ALA A 35 -3.42 -21.67 -0.49
C ALA A 35 -4.05 -21.32 0.87
N SER A 36 -4.31 -20.04 1.13
CA SER A 36 -4.95 -19.58 2.37
C SER A 36 -6.48 -19.67 2.35
N VAL A 37 -7.08 -20.08 1.22
CA VAL A 37 -8.53 -20.28 1.11
C VAL A 37 -8.89 -21.63 1.70
N ASP A 38 -9.56 -21.64 2.85
CA ASP A 38 -9.80 -22.85 3.67
C ASP A 38 -10.42 -24.03 2.89
N ARG A 39 -11.36 -23.72 2.00
CA ARG A 39 -12.10 -24.72 1.22
C ARG A 39 -11.61 -24.89 -0.20
N GLY A 40 -10.43 -24.30 -0.49
CA GLY A 40 -9.83 -24.30 -1.82
C GLY A 40 -10.51 -23.31 -2.78
N LEU A 41 -9.79 -23.00 -3.84
CA LEU A 41 -10.25 -22.11 -4.91
C LEU A 41 -9.81 -22.67 -6.26
N ASP A 42 -10.77 -22.80 -7.16
CA ASP A 42 -10.52 -22.98 -8.58
C ASP A 42 -10.22 -21.60 -9.21
N ARG A 43 -9.01 -21.45 -9.75
CA ARG A 43 -8.57 -20.17 -10.36
C ARG A 43 -9.41 -19.80 -11.58
N ASP A 44 -9.96 -20.74 -12.30
CA ASP A 44 -10.82 -20.50 -13.47
C ASP A 44 -12.11 -19.75 -13.11
N ARG A 45 -12.47 -19.69 -11.83
CA ARG A 45 -13.61 -18.93 -11.33
C ARG A 45 -13.31 -17.44 -11.08
N ILE A 46 -12.03 -17.03 -11.12
CA ILE A 46 -11.65 -15.62 -10.98
C ILE A 46 -12.07 -14.90 -12.26
N GLY A 47 -12.98 -13.92 -12.15
CA GLY A 47 -13.52 -13.22 -13.31
C GLY A 47 -12.89 -11.84 -13.55
N ALA A 48 -12.12 -11.29 -12.58
CA ALA A 48 -11.42 -10.02 -12.74
C ALA A 48 -10.13 -9.99 -11.91
N ALA A 49 -9.11 -9.27 -12.41
CA ALA A 49 -7.83 -9.12 -11.73
C ALA A 49 -7.35 -7.66 -11.76
N PHE A 50 -6.81 -7.19 -10.63
CA PHE A 50 -6.36 -5.81 -10.44
C PHE A 50 -4.93 -5.80 -9.88
N LEU A 51 -4.01 -5.18 -10.63
CA LEU A 51 -2.61 -5.06 -10.24
C LEU A 51 -2.30 -3.62 -9.82
N ALA A 52 -1.91 -3.43 -8.58
CA ALA A 52 -1.42 -2.16 -8.04
C ALA A 52 0.11 -2.09 -8.15
N THR A 53 0.61 -1.12 -8.91
CA THR A 53 2.05 -0.91 -9.04
C THR A 53 2.38 0.43 -9.67
N LEU A 54 3.46 1.06 -9.23
CA LEU A 54 4.05 2.23 -9.90
C LEU A 54 4.80 1.81 -11.19
N GLY A 55 5.25 0.57 -11.29
CA GLY A 55 5.92 0.04 -12.49
C GLY A 55 7.24 -0.68 -12.22
N PHE A 56 7.40 -1.25 -11.04
CA PHE A 56 8.54 -2.10 -10.65
C PHE A 56 9.90 -1.42 -10.88
N GLY A 57 10.05 -0.16 -10.46
CA GLY A 57 11.26 0.61 -10.72
C GLY A 57 11.55 0.81 -12.22
N GLY A 58 10.54 0.67 -13.07
CA GLY A 58 10.62 0.80 -14.53
C GLY A 58 10.97 -0.50 -15.28
N TRP A 59 10.87 -1.67 -14.62
CA TRP A 59 11.08 -2.96 -15.29
C TRP A 59 9.96 -3.30 -16.28
N GLN A 60 8.70 -3.09 -15.87
CA GLN A 60 7.53 -3.38 -16.69
C GLN A 60 6.50 -2.27 -16.52
N ILE A 61 6.55 -1.26 -17.39
CA ILE A 61 5.62 -0.12 -17.35
C ILE A 61 4.36 -0.45 -18.16
N GLY A 62 4.52 -0.97 -19.38
CA GLY A 62 3.40 -1.36 -20.25
C GLY A 62 2.96 -2.80 -20.00
N ASN A 63 1.65 -3.06 -20.12
CA ASN A 63 1.03 -4.40 -20.02
C ASN A 63 1.36 -5.19 -18.74
N ALA A 64 1.68 -4.52 -17.65
CA ALA A 64 1.96 -5.17 -16.37
C ALA A 64 0.78 -6.03 -15.86
N ALA A 65 -0.44 -5.65 -16.22
CA ALA A 65 -1.64 -6.43 -15.87
C ALA A 65 -1.69 -7.78 -16.59
N ALA A 66 -1.29 -7.85 -17.87
CA ALA A 66 -1.21 -9.12 -18.61
C ALA A 66 -0.14 -10.04 -18.01
N LEU A 67 1.04 -9.48 -17.66
CA LEU A 67 2.06 -10.20 -16.91
C LEU A 67 1.52 -10.79 -15.61
N PHE A 68 0.73 -9.99 -14.87
CA PHE A 68 0.11 -10.44 -13.62
C PHE A 68 -0.86 -11.61 -13.87
N ALA A 69 -1.73 -11.51 -14.87
CA ALA A 69 -2.68 -12.58 -15.20
C ALA A 69 -1.96 -13.89 -15.57
N GLU A 70 -0.85 -13.81 -16.33
CA GLU A 70 0.00 -14.98 -16.64
C GLU A 70 0.56 -15.61 -15.36
N GLU A 71 1.19 -14.83 -14.48
CA GLU A 71 1.83 -15.33 -13.25
C GLU A 71 0.81 -15.82 -12.21
N ALA A 72 -0.41 -15.29 -12.26
CA ALA A 72 -1.53 -15.74 -11.44
C ALA A 72 -2.17 -17.05 -11.96
N GLY A 73 -1.79 -17.51 -13.16
CA GLY A 73 -2.37 -18.69 -13.80
C GLY A 73 -3.78 -18.46 -14.34
N ILE A 74 -4.12 -17.21 -14.71
CA ILE A 74 -5.44 -16.81 -15.23
C ILE A 74 -5.32 -15.96 -16.51
N PRO A 75 -4.58 -16.40 -17.55
CA PRO A 75 -4.22 -15.56 -18.70
C PRO A 75 -5.44 -15.10 -19.53
N GLY A 76 -6.60 -15.71 -19.37
CA GLY A 76 -7.85 -15.32 -20.07
C GLY A 76 -8.71 -14.30 -19.31
N VAL A 77 -8.32 -13.92 -18.10
CA VAL A 77 -9.11 -13.03 -17.25
C VAL A 77 -8.79 -11.57 -17.57
N ALA A 78 -9.83 -10.73 -17.58
CA ALA A 78 -9.65 -9.29 -17.72
C ALA A 78 -8.83 -8.74 -16.54
N ALA A 79 -7.63 -8.24 -16.83
CA ALA A 79 -6.71 -7.71 -15.85
C ALA A 79 -6.44 -6.22 -16.11
N VAL A 80 -6.44 -5.41 -15.05
CA VAL A 80 -6.20 -3.96 -15.11
C VAL A 80 -5.09 -3.57 -14.15
N ARG A 81 -4.16 -2.73 -14.63
CA ARG A 81 -3.21 -2.03 -13.76
C ARG A 81 -3.84 -0.78 -13.18
N ILE A 82 -3.72 -0.59 -11.88
CA ILE A 82 -4.14 0.62 -11.16
C ILE A 82 -2.91 1.28 -10.56
N GLU A 83 -2.79 2.57 -10.81
CA GLU A 83 -1.69 3.38 -10.33
C GLU A 83 -2.23 4.65 -9.66
N ASN A 84 -1.84 4.90 -8.44
CA ASN A 84 -2.01 6.12 -7.68
C ASN A 84 -0.93 6.18 -6.58
N ALA A 85 0.32 6.06 -7.00
CA ALA A 85 1.50 5.97 -6.13
C ALA A 85 1.29 4.99 -4.96
N CYS A 86 1.55 5.41 -3.72
CA CYS A 86 1.40 4.58 -2.52
C CYS A 86 -0.05 4.15 -2.24
N ALA A 87 -1.05 4.85 -2.79
CA ALA A 87 -2.46 4.52 -2.63
C ALA A 87 -2.97 3.48 -3.65
N SER A 88 -2.15 3.03 -4.60
CA SER A 88 -2.55 2.12 -5.68
C SER A 88 -3.25 0.86 -5.18
N GLY A 89 -2.78 0.27 -4.07
CA GLY A 89 -3.39 -0.92 -3.47
C GLY A 89 -4.82 -0.69 -2.99
N GLY A 90 -5.08 0.43 -2.32
CA GLY A 90 -6.41 0.83 -1.87
C GLY A 90 -7.37 1.06 -3.04
N PHE A 91 -6.91 1.73 -4.10
CA PHE A 91 -7.72 1.94 -5.31
C PHE A 91 -7.97 0.64 -6.08
N ALA A 92 -7.01 -0.29 -6.12
CA ALA A 92 -7.21 -1.61 -6.72
C ALA A 92 -8.25 -2.43 -5.95
N LEU A 93 -8.21 -2.38 -4.61
CA LEU A 93 -9.22 -3.00 -3.76
C LEU A 93 -10.61 -2.38 -4.01
N GLN A 94 -10.71 -1.05 -4.10
CA GLN A 94 -11.95 -0.35 -4.39
C GLN A 94 -12.53 -0.75 -5.75
N ALA A 95 -11.69 -0.85 -6.79
CA ALA A 95 -12.11 -1.29 -8.12
C ALA A 95 -12.63 -2.73 -8.11
N ALA A 96 -11.97 -3.64 -7.38
CA ALA A 96 -12.41 -5.02 -7.24
C ALA A 96 -13.75 -5.13 -6.50
N VAL A 97 -13.92 -4.37 -5.41
CA VAL A 97 -15.20 -4.31 -4.69
C VAL A 97 -16.31 -3.75 -5.59
N ALA A 98 -16.03 -2.72 -6.39
CA ALA A 98 -17.00 -2.17 -7.34
C ALA A 98 -17.39 -3.20 -8.42
N ALA A 99 -16.43 -3.97 -8.94
CA ALA A 99 -16.70 -5.04 -9.93
C ALA A 99 -17.59 -6.15 -9.33
N ILE A 100 -17.34 -6.54 -8.09
CA ILE A 100 -18.18 -7.51 -7.37
C ILE A 100 -19.58 -6.92 -7.08
N ALA A 101 -19.65 -5.70 -6.56
CA ALA A 101 -20.91 -5.05 -6.20
C ALA A 101 -21.84 -4.80 -7.40
N SER A 102 -21.25 -4.55 -8.59
CA SER A 102 -22.00 -4.41 -9.85
C SER A 102 -22.46 -5.74 -10.44
N GLY A 103 -21.99 -6.87 -9.93
CA GLY A 103 -22.26 -8.20 -10.49
C GLY A 103 -21.41 -8.53 -11.72
N ALA A 104 -20.42 -7.72 -12.06
CA ALA A 104 -19.50 -8.00 -13.18
C ALA A 104 -18.64 -9.24 -12.93
N THR A 105 -18.34 -9.55 -11.69
CA THR A 105 -17.67 -10.79 -11.27
C THR A 105 -18.14 -11.22 -9.89
N GLU A 106 -18.08 -12.53 -9.61
CA GLU A 106 -18.29 -13.08 -8.27
C GLU A 106 -16.97 -13.13 -7.47
N LEU A 107 -15.84 -13.35 -8.16
CA LEU A 107 -14.51 -13.44 -7.58
C LEU A 107 -13.54 -12.48 -8.26
N ALA A 108 -12.77 -11.78 -7.47
CA ALA A 108 -11.72 -10.87 -7.93
C ALA A 108 -10.38 -11.14 -7.24
N LEU A 109 -9.30 -10.97 -8.00
CA LEU A 109 -7.93 -11.06 -7.51
C LEU A 109 -7.31 -9.65 -7.50
N VAL A 110 -6.76 -9.24 -6.36
CA VAL A 110 -6.06 -7.96 -6.22
C VAL A 110 -4.65 -8.23 -5.75
N ALA A 111 -3.65 -7.74 -6.47
CA ALA A 111 -2.26 -7.82 -6.04
C ALA A 111 -1.59 -6.46 -6.07
N GLY A 112 -0.64 -6.26 -5.16
CA GLY A 112 0.30 -5.15 -5.19
C GLY A 112 1.73 -5.68 -5.29
N LEU A 113 2.56 -5.03 -6.10
CA LEU A 113 3.97 -5.39 -6.26
C LEU A 113 4.82 -4.14 -6.49
N GLU A 114 5.97 -4.08 -5.80
CA GLU A 114 7.09 -3.22 -6.22
C GLU A 114 8.42 -3.97 -6.15
N LYS A 115 9.32 -3.63 -7.08
CA LYS A 115 10.68 -4.15 -7.20
C LYS A 115 11.63 -3.02 -7.56
N MET A 116 12.31 -2.46 -6.56
CA MET A 116 13.12 -1.24 -6.73
C MET A 116 14.51 -1.29 -6.07
N THR A 117 14.85 -2.36 -5.35
CA THR A 117 16.14 -2.40 -4.64
C THR A 117 17.32 -2.70 -5.57
N ASP A 118 17.09 -3.34 -6.68
CA ASP A 118 18.08 -3.74 -7.70
C ASP A 118 18.28 -2.73 -8.84
N VAL A 119 17.57 -1.61 -8.81
CA VAL A 119 17.81 -0.51 -9.76
C VAL A 119 18.80 0.50 -9.18
N SER A 120 19.50 1.24 -10.06
CA SER A 120 20.45 2.27 -9.65
C SER A 120 19.79 3.33 -8.76
N SER A 121 20.57 3.95 -7.86
CA SER A 121 20.07 5.03 -7.00
C SER A 121 19.46 6.19 -7.78
N ALA A 122 20.01 6.51 -8.95
CA ALA A 122 19.45 7.56 -9.82
C ALA A 122 18.06 7.16 -10.34
N ARG A 123 17.91 5.93 -10.83
CA ARG A 123 16.63 5.40 -11.33
C ARG A 123 15.59 5.31 -10.20
N ARG A 124 15.99 4.88 -9.02
CA ARG A 124 15.12 4.82 -7.83
C ARG A 124 14.63 6.21 -7.43
N ARG A 125 15.52 7.21 -7.36
CA ARG A 125 15.13 8.60 -7.10
C ARG A 125 14.18 9.14 -8.16
N TYR A 126 14.40 8.80 -9.43
CA TYR A 126 13.48 9.16 -10.51
C TYR A 126 12.09 8.61 -10.27
N TRP A 127 11.97 7.29 -10.03
CA TRP A 127 10.68 6.62 -9.83
C TRP A 127 9.93 7.10 -8.58
N LEU A 128 10.61 7.33 -7.49
CA LEU A 128 9.98 7.93 -6.31
C LEU A 128 9.57 9.38 -6.58
N GLY A 129 10.40 10.14 -7.28
CA GLY A 129 10.12 11.55 -7.59
C GLY A 129 8.95 11.78 -8.54
N VAL A 130 8.58 10.80 -9.41
CA VAL A 130 7.41 10.95 -10.30
C VAL A 130 6.08 10.86 -9.56
N SER A 131 6.09 10.51 -8.29
CA SER A 131 4.89 10.53 -7.44
C SER A 131 4.55 11.93 -6.90
N GLY A 132 5.45 12.90 -7.01
CA GLY A 132 5.23 14.31 -6.68
C GLY A 132 5.06 15.17 -7.92
N ASP A 133 4.85 16.47 -7.72
CA ASP A 133 4.78 17.42 -8.83
C ASP A 133 6.11 17.51 -9.56
N THR A 134 6.07 17.22 -10.87
CA THR A 134 7.29 17.17 -11.67
C THR A 134 7.79 18.56 -12.05
N GLU A 135 6.88 19.49 -12.32
CA GLU A 135 7.20 20.80 -12.84
C GLU A 135 7.75 21.73 -11.76
N TRP A 136 7.08 21.78 -10.61
CA TRP A 136 7.39 22.74 -9.57
C TRP A 136 8.25 22.19 -8.44
N GLU A 137 8.08 20.92 -8.08
CA GLU A 137 8.80 20.32 -6.96
C GLU A 137 10.04 19.57 -7.42
N ARG A 138 9.89 18.59 -8.29
CA ARG A 138 10.98 17.72 -8.70
C ARG A 138 12.06 18.45 -9.50
N GLN A 139 11.67 19.31 -10.47
CA GLN A 139 12.65 20.09 -11.25
C GLN A 139 13.36 21.15 -10.40
N ALA A 140 12.72 21.63 -9.33
CA ALA A 140 13.36 22.49 -8.34
C ALA A 140 14.34 21.72 -7.42
N GLY A 141 14.48 20.40 -7.58
CA GLY A 141 15.40 19.57 -6.81
C GLY A 141 14.80 18.98 -5.54
N LEU A 142 13.51 19.11 -5.31
CA LEU A 142 12.86 18.55 -4.13
C LEU A 142 12.86 17.01 -4.21
N THR A 143 13.32 16.37 -3.15
CA THR A 143 13.34 14.92 -3.03
C THR A 143 12.08 14.42 -2.32
N PHE A 144 11.78 13.12 -2.45
CA PHE A 144 10.65 12.51 -1.75
C PHE A 144 10.72 12.74 -0.23
N ALA A 145 11.87 12.49 0.39
CA ALA A 145 12.09 12.78 1.81
C ALA A 145 12.06 14.29 2.12
N GLY A 146 12.50 15.13 1.18
CA GLY A 146 12.49 16.59 1.34
C GLY A 146 11.09 17.17 1.49
N VAL A 147 10.11 16.69 0.72
CA VAL A 147 8.70 17.08 0.85
C VAL A 147 8.20 16.82 2.27
N TYR A 148 8.44 15.62 2.78
CA TYR A 148 8.03 15.25 4.14
C TYR A 148 8.82 16.00 5.22
N GLY A 149 10.09 16.32 4.96
CA GLY A 149 10.89 17.18 5.85
C GLY A 149 10.29 18.57 6.01
N LEU A 150 9.84 19.20 4.91
CA LEU A 150 9.13 20.49 4.95
C LEU A 150 7.83 20.40 5.76
N ILE A 151 7.03 19.37 5.52
CA ILE A 151 5.78 19.12 6.25
C ILE A 151 6.06 18.90 7.74
N ALA A 152 7.05 18.07 8.06
CA ALA A 152 7.45 17.78 9.44
C ALA A 152 7.93 19.04 10.17
N SER A 153 8.79 19.84 9.54
CA SER A 153 9.26 21.12 10.10
C SER A 153 8.08 22.05 10.44
N ARG A 154 7.13 22.16 9.52
CA ARG A 154 5.92 22.98 9.73
C ARG A 154 5.06 22.43 10.87
N TYR A 155 4.87 21.10 10.90
CA TYR A 155 4.06 20.43 11.93
C TYR A 155 4.66 20.61 13.33
N LEU A 156 5.96 20.36 13.49
CA LEU A 156 6.65 20.50 14.77
C LEU A 156 6.57 21.94 15.29
N ALA A 157 6.78 22.92 14.40
CA ALA A 157 6.68 24.34 14.76
C ALA A 157 5.24 24.77 15.12
N LEU A 158 4.25 24.34 14.33
CA LEU A 158 2.85 24.72 14.52
C LEU A 158 2.25 24.17 15.83
N HIS A 159 2.62 22.95 16.18
CA HIS A 159 2.07 22.24 17.33
C HIS A 159 3.01 22.21 18.54
N ALA A 160 4.16 22.90 18.47
CA ALA A 160 5.19 22.89 19.52
C ALA A 160 5.58 21.45 19.95
N VAL A 161 5.62 20.52 19.00
CA VAL A 161 6.01 19.13 19.24
C VAL A 161 7.53 19.04 19.20
N PRO A 162 8.19 18.43 20.20
CA PRO A 162 9.62 18.26 20.17
C PRO A 162 10.04 17.24 19.09
N PRO A 163 11.17 17.46 18.38
CA PRO A 163 11.64 16.54 17.33
C PRO A 163 11.81 15.09 17.79
N GLU A 164 12.08 14.90 19.08
CA GLU A 164 12.23 13.59 19.71
C GLU A 164 10.97 12.72 19.65
N ALA A 165 9.80 13.34 19.44
CA ALA A 165 8.54 12.60 19.27
C ALA A 165 8.55 11.69 18.02
N LEU A 166 9.33 12.05 16.98
CA LEU A 166 9.50 11.20 15.80
C LEU A 166 10.21 9.89 16.15
N ALA A 167 11.19 9.93 17.06
CA ALA A 167 11.91 8.74 17.49
C ALA A 167 11.00 7.71 18.18
N GLU A 168 9.97 8.14 18.92
CA GLU A 168 9.01 7.24 19.57
C GLU A 168 8.21 6.44 18.52
N VAL A 169 7.85 7.07 17.40
CA VAL A 169 7.18 6.37 16.29
C VAL A 169 8.11 5.33 15.67
N ALA A 170 9.39 5.68 15.43
CA ALA A 170 10.38 4.76 14.90
C ALA A 170 10.62 3.56 15.83
N VAL A 171 10.78 3.78 17.13
CA VAL A 171 10.96 2.72 18.15
C VAL A 171 9.76 1.77 18.16
N LYS A 172 8.53 2.32 18.23
CA LYS A 172 7.31 1.52 18.19
C LYS A 172 7.23 0.66 16.92
N ASN A 173 7.48 1.25 15.75
CA ASN A 173 7.38 0.53 14.49
C ASN A 173 8.46 -0.54 14.33
N HIS A 174 9.69 -0.30 14.80
CA HIS A 174 10.73 -1.31 14.83
C HIS A 174 10.42 -2.46 15.79
N ALA A 175 9.85 -2.18 16.96
CA ALA A 175 9.40 -3.23 17.89
C ALA A 175 8.31 -4.11 17.25
N ASN A 176 7.32 -3.52 16.59
CA ASN A 176 6.30 -4.28 15.85
C ASN A 176 6.90 -5.06 14.67
N GLY A 177 7.83 -4.44 13.93
CA GLY A 177 8.53 -5.09 12.82
C GLY A 177 9.35 -6.30 13.26
N ALA A 178 9.94 -6.27 14.44
CA ALA A 178 10.69 -7.40 15.00
C ALA A 178 9.82 -8.65 15.21
N LEU A 179 8.53 -8.47 15.44
CA LEU A 179 7.55 -9.55 15.60
C LEU A 179 6.99 -10.06 14.26
N ASN A 180 7.19 -9.34 13.16
CA ASN A 180 6.64 -9.70 11.85
C ASN A 180 7.68 -10.41 10.97
N PRO A 181 7.52 -11.73 10.67
CA PRO A 181 8.48 -12.49 9.89
C PRO A 181 8.61 -12.01 8.43
N ASN A 182 7.66 -11.20 7.94
CA ASN A 182 7.68 -10.65 6.59
C ASN A 182 8.20 -9.20 6.54
N ALA A 183 8.46 -8.56 7.68
CA ALA A 183 8.97 -7.19 7.70
C ALA A 183 10.40 -7.09 7.14
N HIS A 184 10.71 -5.95 6.52
CA HIS A 184 12.06 -5.66 6.02
C HIS A 184 13.09 -5.65 7.16
N PHE A 185 12.80 -4.90 8.22
CA PHE A 185 13.62 -4.83 9.41
C PHE A 185 12.93 -5.58 10.56
N GLN A 186 13.63 -6.59 11.07
CA GLN A 186 13.17 -7.45 12.16
C GLN A 186 14.03 -7.24 13.40
N LYS A 187 14.32 -5.98 13.72
CA LYS A 187 15.20 -5.60 14.83
C LYS A 187 14.63 -4.38 15.56
N GLU A 188 14.54 -4.50 16.86
CA GLU A 188 14.26 -3.35 17.73
C GLU A 188 15.39 -2.33 17.69
N ILE A 189 15.06 -1.08 17.89
CA ILE A 189 16.01 0.04 18.05
C ILE A 189 15.71 0.78 19.34
N SER A 190 16.73 1.37 19.94
CA SER A 190 16.56 2.25 21.09
C SER A 190 16.20 3.68 20.63
N ARG A 191 15.62 4.45 21.53
CA ARG A 191 15.36 5.88 21.35
C ARG A 191 16.64 6.66 21.04
N GLU A 192 17.72 6.36 21.77
CA GLU A 192 19.04 6.97 21.58
C GLU A 192 19.59 6.69 20.18
N ALA A 193 19.45 5.45 19.69
CA ALA A 193 19.88 5.09 18.35
C ALA A 193 19.05 5.84 17.28
N ALA A 194 17.74 6.00 17.50
CA ALA A 194 16.89 6.75 16.59
C ALA A 194 17.30 8.23 16.53
N LEU A 195 17.55 8.86 17.68
CA LEU A 195 17.96 10.26 17.77
C LEU A 195 19.36 10.53 17.21
N ALA A 196 20.28 9.56 17.35
CA ALA A 196 21.66 9.67 16.85
C ALA A 196 21.80 9.35 15.36
N ALA A 197 20.71 8.94 14.69
CA ALA A 197 20.74 8.53 13.29
C ALA A 197 21.09 9.71 12.37
N PRO A 198 21.80 9.45 11.25
CA PRO A 198 22.11 10.49 10.27
C PRO A 198 20.84 11.16 9.73
N ARG A 199 20.90 12.47 9.49
CA ARG A 199 19.82 13.23 8.85
C ARG A 199 19.68 12.84 7.38
N VAL A 200 18.44 12.69 6.94
CA VAL A 200 18.07 12.44 5.53
C VAL A 200 17.51 13.73 4.91
N ALA A 201 16.55 14.36 5.57
CA ALA A 201 15.98 15.67 5.21
C ALA A 201 15.46 16.30 6.50
N ASP A 202 16.13 17.35 6.99
CA ASP A 202 15.79 17.95 8.29
C ASP A 202 14.29 18.25 8.43
N PRO A 203 13.62 17.90 9.56
CA PRO A 203 14.14 17.26 10.77
C PRO A 203 14.25 15.72 10.72
N LEU A 204 13.93 15.09 9.60
CA LEU A 204 13.86 13.62 9.47
C LEU A 204 15.25 12.98 9.46
N GLY A 205 15.46 12.02 10.35
CA GLY A 205 16.62 11.13 10.38
C GLY A 205 16.38 9.83 9.61
N LEU A 206 17.37 8.95 9.60
CA LEU A 206 17.31 7.68 8.86
C LEU A 206 16.15 6.79 9.31
N TYR A 207 15.85 6.72 10.60
CA TYR A 207 14.79 5.88 11.14
C TYR A 207 13.39 6.51 11.07
N ASP A 208 13.31 7.80 10.72
CA ASP A 208 12.04 8.47 10.43
C ASP A 208 11.59 8.21 8.98
N CYS A 209 12.47 7.64 8.15
CA CYS A 209 12.21 7.33 6.75
C CYS A 209 12.03 5.83 6.55
N CYS A 210 10.98 5.42 5.82
CA CYS A 210 10.82 4.02 5.45
C CYS A 210 11.90 3.58 4.46
N PRO A 211 12.33 2.28 4.50
CA PRO A 211 13.24 1.74 3.50
C PRO A 211 12.53 1.57 2.16
N VAL A 212 13.31 1.57 1.07
CA VAL A 212 12.84 1.05 -0.21
C VAL A 212 12.86 -0.48 -0.12
N SER A 213 11.72 -1.11 -0.30
CA SER A 213 11.54 -2.56 -0.19
C SER A 213 10.95 -3.14 -1.45
N ASP A 214 11.39 -4.33 -1.80
CA ASP A 214 10.73 -5.20 -2.78
C ASP A 214 9.72 -6.07 -2.05
N GLY A 215 8.66 -6.46 -2.74
CA GLY A 215 7.69 -7.40 -2.22
C GLY A 215 6.37 -7.37 -2.98
N ALA A 216 5.56 -8.39 -2.75
CA ALA A 216 4.22 -8.51 -3.28
C ALA A 216 3.23 -8.96 -2.21
N ALA A 217 2.00 -8.46 -2.32
CA ALA A 217 0.87 -8.91 -1.51
C ALA A 217 -0.35 -9.10 -2.40
N THR A 218 -1.14 -10.12 -2.10
CA THR A 218 -2.33 -10.50 -2.88
C THR A 218 -3.49 -10.78 -1.95
N VAL A 219 -4.69 -10.31 -2.31
CA VAL A 219 -5.94 -10.69 -1.68
C VAL A 219 -6.93 -11.23 -2.71
N LEU A 220 -7.69 -12.22 -2.30
CA LEU A 220 -8.82 -12.79 -3.03
C LEU A 220 -10.12 -12.29 -2.42
N LEU A 221 -10.99 -11.77 -3.26
CA LEU A 221 -12.29 -11.27 -2.87
C LEU A 221 -13.41 -12.10 -3.47
N ALA A 222 -14.45 -12.31 -2.69
CA ALA A 222 -15.72 -12.89 -3.14
C ALA A 222 -16.87 -11.94 -2.84
N SER A 223 -18.03 -12.14 -3.49
CA SER A 223 -19.25 -11.49 -3.03
C SER A 223 -19.56 -11.94 -1.60
N ALA A 224 -20.11 -11.05 -0.78
CA ALA A 224 -20.48 -11.37 0.61
C ALA A 224 -21.42 -12.57 0.72
N GLU A 225 -22.25 -12.79 -0.32
CA GLU A 225 -23.22 -13.89 -0.38
C GLU A 225 -22.52 -15.24 -0.57
N THR A 226 -21.39 -15.25 -1.29
CA THR A 226 -20.68 -16.51 -1.64
C THR A 226 -19.43 -16.73 -0.82
N ALA A 227 -18.95 -15.73 -0.07
CA ALA A 227 -17.71 -15.80 0.69
C ALA A 227 -17.60 -17.05 1.58
N ARG A 228 -18.71 -17.44 2.25
CA ARG A 228 -18.76 -18.63 3.12
C ARG A 228 -18.66 -19.95 2.38
N ARG A 229 -18.68 -19.96 1.05
CA ARG A 229 -18.37 -21.16 0.25
C ARG A 229 -16.87 -21.45 0.23
N TYR A 230 -16.05 -20.45 0.52
CA TYR A 230 -14.58 -20.50 0.42
C TYR A 230 -13.88 -20.53 1.78
N THR A 231 -14.46 -19.89 2.78
CA THR A 231 -13.88 -19.82 4.13
C THR A 231 -14.97 -19.71 5.20
N ASP A 232 -14.67 -20.21 6.39
CA ASP A 232 -15.55 -20.08 7.57
C ASP A 232 -15.38 -18.71 8.25
N THR A 233 -14.27 -18.00 7.96
CA THR A 233 -13.89 -16.72 8.55
C THR A 233 -13.69 -15.63 7.50
N PRO A 234 -14.70 -15.29 6.66
CA PRO A 234 -14.57 -14.22 5.70
C PRO A 234 -14.40 -12.87 6.41
N VAL A 235 -13.47 -12.04 5.90
CA VAL A 235 -13.29 -10.67 6.39
C VAL A 235 -14.09 -9.73 5.51
N TYR A 236 -15.21 -9.24 6.02
CA TYR A 236 -16.10 -8.36 5.27
C TYR A 236 -15.52 -6.96 5.16
N ILE A 237 -15.73 -6.34 4.00
CA ILE A 237 -15.37 -4.95 3.73
C ILE A 237 -16.62 -4.11 3.95
N ASP A 238 -16.69 -3.45 5.11
CA ASP A 238 -17.87 -2.70 5.51
C ASP A 238 -17.86 -1.27 4.97
N GLY A 239 -16.68 -0.68 4.77
CA GLY A 239 -16.54 0.67 4.23
C GLY A 239 -15.26 0.87 3.45
N LEU A 240 -15.35 1.67 2.39
CA LEU A 240 -14.22 2.15 1.60
C LEU A 240 -14.36 3.65 1.39
N GLY A 241 -13.24 4.35 1.38
CA GLY A 241 -13.17 5.77 1.07
C GLY A 241 -11.92 6.10 0.27
N ALA A 242 -12.07 7.01 -0.67
CA ALA A 242 -10.97 7.56 -1.45
C ALA A 242 -11.18 9.05 -1.66
N ALA A 243 -10.09 9.79 -1.73
CA ALA A 243 -10.11 11.21 -2.02
C ALA A 243 -8.77 11.63 -2.61
N SER A 244 -8.77 12.77 -3.29
CA SER A 244 -7.56 13.44 -3.78
C SER A 244 -7.41 14.81 -3.13
N ASP A 245 -6.18 15.29 -3.11
CA ASP A 245 -5.80 16.63 -2.68
C ASP A 245 -4.88 17.26 -3.72
N HIS A 246 -4.44 18.50 -3.51
CA HIS A 246 -3.44 19.13 -4.35
C HIS A 246 -2.16 18.29 -4.38
N LEU A 247 -1.61 18.10 -5.59
CA LEU A 247 -0.39 17.30 -5.76
C LEU A 247 0.80 17.99 -5.14
N ALA A 248 1.06 19.25 -5.55
CA ALA A 248 2.17 20.06 -5.04
C ALA A 248 1.89 20.58 -3.63
N VAL A 249 2.89 20.50 -2.75
CA VAL A 249 2.75 20.89 -1.35
C VAL A 249 2.43 22.37 -1.16
N GLN A 250 2.96 23.24 -2.05
CA GLN A 250 2.71 24.67 -2.00
C GLN A 250 1.26 25.07 -2.35
N GLU A 251 0.51 24.21 -3.03
CA GLU A 251 -0.89 24.46 -3.37
C GLU A 251 -1.84 24.09 -2.22
N ARG A 252 -1.34 23.48 -1.17
CA ARG A 252 -2.15 23.09 0.00
C ARG A 252 -2.31 24.28 0.94
N PRO A 253 -3.54 24.65 1.31
CA PRO A 253 -3.79 25.73 2.26
C PRO A 253 -3.09 25.52 3.61
N GLU A 254 -3.03 24.27 4.09
CA GLU A 254 -2.28 23.88 5.28
C GLU A 254 -1.64 22.50 5.01
N PRO A 255 -0.33 22.45 4.71
CA PRO A 255 0.36 21.23 4.29
C PRO A 255 0.44 20.15 5.39
N THR A 256 0.26 20.52 6.66
CA THR A 256 0.26 19.58 7.78
C THR A 256 -1.08 18.83 7.93
N ARG A 257 -2.12 19.25 7.22
CA ARG A 257 -3.41 18.55 7.16
C ARG A 257 -3.47 17.68 5.93
N PHE A 258 -3.53 16.38 6.12
CA PHE A 258 -3.72 15.40 5.05
C PHE A 258 -5.21 15.31 4.71
N GLU A 259 -5.71 16.31 3.99
CA GLU A 259 -7.14 16.49 3.74
C GLU A 259 -7.74 15.34 2.92
N ALA A 260 -6.97 14.75 1.97
CA ALA A 260 -7.40 13.55 1.27
C ALA A 260 -7.63 12.37 2.22
N SER A 261 -6.70 12.13 3.17
CA SER A 261 -6.84 11.05 4.16
C SER A 261 -8.07 11.27 5.05
N ARG A 262 -8.29 12.51 5.51
CA ARG A 262 -9.49 12.85 6.32
C ARG A 262 -10.79 12.58 5.55
N ARG A 263 -10.88 13.05 4.30
CA ARG A 263 -12.09 12.85 3.46
C ARG A 263 -12.31 11.38 3.13
N ALA A 264 -11.24 10.63 2.85
CA ALA A 264 -11.31 9.20 2.61
C ALA A 264 -11.79 8.44 3.86
N ALA A 265 -11.25 8.76 5.04
CA ALA A 265 -11.68 8.19 6.31
C ALA A 265 -13.15 8.50 6.60
N ASP A 266 -13.57 9.78 6.47
CA ASP A 266 -14.97 10.18 6.65
C ASP A 266 -15.93 9.43 5.72
N ALA A 267 -15.52 9.16 4.48
CA ALA A 267 -16.32 8.39 3.52
C ALA A 267 -16.41 6.91 3.93
N ALA A 268 -15.29 6.30 4.35
CA ALA A 268 -15.24 4.91 4.78
C ALA A 268 -16.09 4.70 6.05
N PHE A 269 -15.94 5.55 7.07
CA PHE A 269 -16.72 5.46 8.30
C PHE A 269 -18.22 5.64 8.06
N ARG A 270 -18.62 6.59 7.20
CA ARG A 270 -20.03 6.74 6.82
C ARG A 270 -20.58 5.52 6.07
N ALA A 271 -19.78 4.93 5.17
CA ALA A 271 -20.20 3.74 4.43
C ALA A 271 -20.34 2.51 5.34
N ALA A 272 -19.48 2.39 6.35
CA ALA A 272 -19.50 1.31 7.34
C ALA A 272 -20.50 1.54 8.50
N ASP A 273 -21.12 2.72 8.57
CA ASP A 273 -21.97 3.14 9.70
C ASP A 273 -21.29 2.94 11.06
N CYS A 274 -20.00 3.30 11.15
CA CYS A 274 -19.20 3.19 12.37
C CYS A 274 -18.40 4.47 12.65
N ARG A 275 -17.84 4.56 13.85
CA ARG A 275 -17.02 5.69 14.32
C ARG A 275 -15.58 5.22 14.55
N PRO A 276 -14.59 6.11 14.54
CA PRO A 276 -13.21 5.77 14.89
C PRO A 276 -13.07 5.05 16.24
N SER A 277 -13.93 5.38 17.21
CA SER A 277 -13.96 4.74 18.55
C SER A 277 -14.41 3.27 18.53
N ASP A 278 -15.04 2.84 17.46
CA ASP A 278 -15.58 1.49 17.32
C ASP A 278 -14.54 0.51 16.74
N LEU A 279 -13.35 1.03 16.33
CA LEU A 279 -12.26 0.22 15.81
C LEU A 279 -11.52 -0.52 16.94
N SER A 280 -11.23 -1.79 16.73
CA SER A 280 -10.39 -2.58 17.64
C SER A 280 -8.89 -2.29 17.43
N PHE A 281 -8.47 -2.01 16.20
CA PHE A 281 -7.11 -1.62 15.85
C PHE A 281 -7.10 -0.88 14.51
N ALA A 282 -6.00 -0.20 14.21
CA ALA A 282 -5.76 0.45 12.93
C ALA A 282 -4.32 0.21 12.47
N GLU A 283 -4.13 0.07 11.18
CA GLU A 283 -2.84 0.11 10.50
C GLU A 283 -2.72 1.45 9.79
N LEU A 284 -1.64 2.23 10.09
CA LEU A 284 -1.46 3.62 9.63
C LEU A 284 -0.07 3.82 9.01
#